data_ece0bd9e314def877c5214486f9b48b5
#
_entry.id   ece0bd9e314def877c5214486f9b48b5
#
_cell.length_a   1.000
_cell.length_b   1.000
_cell.length_c   1.000
_cell.angle_alpha   90.00
_cell.angle_beta   90.00
_cell.angle_gamma   90.00
#
_symmetry.space_group_name_H-M   'P 1'
#
loop_
_entity.id
_entity.type
_entity.pdbx_description
1 polymer ?
#
loop_
_entity_poly.entity_id
_entity_poly.type
_entity_poly.pdbx_seq_one_letter_code
_entity_poly.pdbx_strand_id
1 'polypeptide(L)'
;MIINGKRVFNYNIYALFLLLTLLTWSSGVYSQSLGSYQDTLLCEYLAKEAEKKYGLPENILLSISRVESGYKKVDGITRAWPWTLNAGGDSAYFQTKEAALSSLKDRVDKSVTNIDIGCMQLNYRWHKKFFRSLSDMISPIKNVDYGARFLKKLYQRHGSWEKAVKYYHSSKSKFNVKYYRK
;
A
#
# COMPACT_ATOMS: atom_id res chain seq x y z
N MET A 1 37.89 5.77 -44.54
CA MET A 1 39.23 6.05 -45.03
C MET A 1 39.82 4.72 -45.53
N ILE A 2 40.23 4.62 -46.78
CA ILE A 2 40.80 3.39 -47.36
C ILE A 2 42.31 3.58 -47.39
N ILE A 3 43.03 2.72 -46.73
CA ILE A 3 44.49 2.64 -46.81
C ILE A 3 44.82 1.21 -47.25
N ASN A 4 45.56 1.08 -48.35
CA ASN A 4 46.03 -0.19 -48.93
C ASN A 4 44.95 -1.26 -49.21
N GLY A 5 43.81 -0.88 -49.81
CA GLY A 5 42.83 -1.84 -50.33
C GLY A 5 42.13 -2.76 -49.35
N LYS A 6 42.30 -2.57 -48.03
CA LYS A 6 41.62 -3.33 -46.96
C LYS A 6 40.60 -2.43 -46.25
N ARG A 7 39.34 -2.84 -46.19
CA ARG A 7 38.34 -2.18 -45.32
C ARG A 7 38.67 -2.43 -43.88
N VAL A 8 39.07 -1.39 -43.16
CA VAL A 8 39.17 -1.45 -41.70
C VAL A 8 37.78 -1.32 -41.15
N PHE A 9 37.15 -2.41 -40.76
CA PHE A 9 35.88 -2.40 -40.06
C PHE A 9 36.09 -1.80 -38.66
N ASN A 10 35.39 -0.70 -38.38
CA ASN A 10 35.53 0.04 -37.14
C ASN A 10 34.68 -0.66 -36.04
N TYR A 11 35.18 -1.76 -35.47
CA TYR A 11 34.52 -2.55 -34.43
C TYR A 11 34.24 -1.77 -33.13
N ASN A 12 34.93 -0.65 -32.95
CA ASN A 12 34.80 0.15 -31.72
C ASN A 12 33.44 0.86 -31.58
N ILE A 13 32.79 1.22 -32.72
CA ILE A 13 31.50 1.92 -32.67
C ILE A 13 30.38 0.97 -32.21
N TYR A 14 30.35 -0.27 -32.68
CA TYR A 14 29.35 -1.25 -32.29
C TYR A 14 29.53 -1.75 -30.84
N ALA A 15 30.78 -1.87 -30.37
CA ALA A 15 31.08 -2.21 -28.99
C ALA A 15 30.63 -1.11 -28.03
N LEU A 16 30.78 0.16 -28.41
CA LEU A 16 30.33 1.30 -27.60
C LEU A 16 28.79 1.38 -27.55
N PHE A 17 28.08 1.09 -28.63
CA PHE A 17 26.62 1.03 -28.65
C PHE A 17 26.07 -0.12 -27.82
N LEU A 18 26.68 -1.30 -27.86
CA LEU A 18 26.27 -2.45 -27.04
C LEU A 18 26.52 -2.19 -25.52
N LEU A 19 27.61 -1.53 -25.15
CA LEU A 19 27.85 -1.15 -23.76
C LEU A 19 26.84 -0.11 -23.24
N LEU A 20 26.46 0.87 -24.06
CA LEU A 20 25.47 1.88 -23.70
C LEU A 20 24.07 1.28 -23.54
N THR A 21 23.68 0.30 -24.35
CA THR A 21 22.37 -0.35 -24.24
C THR A 21 22.28 -1.26 -23.01
N LEU A 22 23.37 -1.90 -22.59
CA LEU A 22 23.41 -2.70 -21.36
C LEU A 22 23.33 -1.85 -20.08
N LEU A 23 23.87 -0.63 -20.09
CA LEU A 23 23.80 0.29 -18.96
C LEU A 23 22.39 0.89 -18.77
N THR A 24 21.61 1.06 -19.83
CA THR A 24 20.25 1.58 -19.72
C THR A 24 19.23 0.53 -19.24
N TRP A 25 19.47 -0.75 -19.46
CA TRP A 25 18.57 -1.82 -18.99
C TRP A 25 18.70 -2.09 -17.49
N SER A 26 19.88 -1.88 -16.90
CA SER A 26 20.07 -2.11 -15.46
C SER A 26 19.44 -1.04 -14.57
N SER A 27 19.26 0.18 -15.07
CA SER A 27 18.67 1.27 -14.28
C SER A 27 17.15 1.14 -14.06
N GLY A 28 16.42 0.51 -14.98
CA GLY A 28 14.97 0.30 -14.86
C GLY A 28 14.57 -0.68 -13.76
N VAL A 29 15.32 -1.75 -13.58
CA VAL A 29 15.06 -2.78 -12.56
C VAL A 29 15.36 -2.27 -11.15
N TYR A 30 16.42 -1.46 -11.00
CA TYR A 30 16.79 -0.88 -9.71
C TYR A 30 15.77 0.18 -9.24
N SER A 31 15.20 0.96 -10.15
CA SER A 31 14.18 1.97 -9.84
C SER A 31 12.86 1.34 -9.38
N GLN A 32 12.44 0.23 -9.97
CA GLN A 32 11.22 -0.48 -9.55
C GLN A 32 11.35 -1.14 -8.16
N SER A 33 12.52 -1.66 -7.82
CA SER A 33 12.75 -2.28 -6.51
C SER A 33 12.77 -1.25 -5.37
N LEU A 34 13.36 -0.08 -5.61
CA LEU A 34 13.39 1.03 -4.65
C LEU A 34 11.99 1.63 -4.40
N GLY A 35 11.19 1.85 -5.45
CA GLY A 35 9.81 2.32 -5.32
C GLY A 35 8.97 1.39 -4.46
N SER A 36 9.05 0.08 -4.70
CA SER A 36 8.29 -0.91 -3.94
C SER A 36 8.71 -1.03 -2.47
N TYR A 37 9.99 -0.78 -2.14
CA TYR A 37 10.47 -0.75 -0.76
C TYR A 37 9.97 0.49 -0.01
N GLN A 38 10.01 1.66 -0.64
CA GLN A 38 9.48 2.90 -0.08
C GLN A 38 7.97 2.81 0.16
N ASP A 39 7.21 2.16 -0.73
CA ASP A 39 5.78 1.94 -0.56
C ASP A 39 5.47 1.09 0.69
N THR A 40 6.30 0.08 1.01
CA THR A 40 6.09 -0.72 2.23
C THR A 40 6.33 0.06 3.51
N LEU A 41 7.29 0.98 3.50
CA LEU A 41 7.57 1.81 4.68
C LEU A 41 6.55 2.95 4.83
N LEU A 42 5.87 3.33 3.75
CA LEU A 42 4.98 4.48 3.74
C LEU A 42 3.79 4.32 4.69
N CYS A 43 3.08 3.18 4.66
CA CYS A 43 1.98 2.93 5.59
C CYS A 43 2.43 2.98 7.05
N GLU A 44 3.58 2.37 7.35
CA GLU A 44 4.11 2.30 8.72
C GLU A 44 4.59 3.67 9.20
N TYR A 45 5.28 4.42 8.35
CA TYR A 45 5.68 5.79 8.66
C TYR A 45 4.47 6.68 8.95
N LEU A 46 3.46 6.65 8.06
CA LEU A 46 2.25 7.43 8.22
C LEU A 46 1.45 7.02 9.45
N ALA A 47 1.42 5.73 9.80
CA ALA A 47 0.78 5.25 11.01
C ALA A 47 1.43 5.85 12.26
N LYS A 48 2.76 5.84 12.35
CA LYS A 48 3.50 6.43 13.49
C LYS A 48 3.30 7.95 13.59
N GLU A 49 3.31 8.66 12.45
CA GLU A 49 3.05 10.09 12.46
C GLU A 49 1.59 10.42 12.86
N ALA A 50 0.62 9.60 12.44
CA ALA A 50 -0.77 9.76 12.84
C ALA A 50 -0.98 9.43 14.32
N GLU A 51 -0.28 8.46 14.89
CA GLU A 51 -0.28 8.17 16.33
C GLU A 51 0.11 9.40 17.14
N LYS A 52 1.24 10.04 16.77
CA LYS A 52 1.69 11.29 17.43
C LYS A 52 0.66 12.41 17.26
N LYS A 53 0.21 12.64 16.03
CA LYS A 53 -0.73 13.72 15.67
C LYS A 53 -2.03 13.65 16.45
N TYR A 54 -2.57 12.45 16.66
CA TYR A 54 -3.87 12.23 17.29
C TYR A 54 -3.78 11.77 18.76
N GLY A 55 -2.58 11.66 19.33
CA GLY A 55 -2.36 11.18 20.69
C GLY A 55 -2.90 9.76 20.89
N LEU A 56 -2.57 8.86 19.95
CA LEU A 56 -2.86 7.44 20.06
C LEU A 56 -1.72 6.73 20.79
N PRO A 57 -1.97 5.59 21.45
CA PRO A 57 -0.88 4.77 22.00
C PRO A 57 0.15 4.40 20.91
N GLU A 58 1.40 4.37 21.33
CA GLU A 58 2.50 3.99 20.43
C GLU A 58 2.28 2.60 19.83
N ASN A 59 2.54 2.46 18.54
CA ASN A 59 2.43 1.24 17.73
C ASN A 59 1.01 0.64 17.58
N ILE A 60 -0.05 1.28 18.11
CA ILE A 60 -1.42 0.77 17.96
C ILE A 60 -1.90 0.80 16.51
N LEU A 61 -1.72 1.94 15.82
CA LEU A 61 -2.14 2.11 14.44
C LEU A 61 -1.21 1.36 13.48
N LEU A 62 0.09 1.34 13.79
CA LEU A 62 1.09 0.53 13.10
C LEU A 62 0.70 -0.96 13.11
N SER A 63 0.34 -1.50 14.27
CA SER A 63 -0.06 -2.89 14.41
C SER A 63 -1.35 -3.19 13.63
N ILE A 64 -2.35 -2.31 13.72
CA ILE A 64 -3.57 -2.43 12.92
C ILE A 64 -3.23 -2.46 11.43
N SER A 65 -2.43 -1.53 10.92
CA SER A 65 -2.08 -1.49 9.50
C SER A 65 -1.38 -2.76 9.01
N ARG A 66 -0.50 -3.34 9.83
CA ARG A 66 0.17 -4.62 9.52
C ARG A 66 -0.78 -5.81 9.48
N VAL A 67 -1.76 -5.85 10.40
CA VAL A 67 -2.78 -6.92 10.41
C VAL A 67 -3.75 -6.77 9.25
N GLU A 68 -4.13 -5.53 8.91
CA GLU A 68 -5.14 -5.23 7.88
C GLU A 68 -4.62 -5.42 6.46
N SER A 69 -3.46 -4.85 6.15
CA SER A 69 -2.92 -4.82 4.78
C SER A 69 -1.55 -5.50 4.65
N GLY A 70 -1.18 -6.34 5.62
CA GLY A 70 0.13 -6.98 5.67
C GLY A 70 0.42 -7.83 4.44
N TYR A 71 1.55 -7.54 3.79
CA TYR A 71 2.10 -8.27 2.67
C TYR A 71 3.48 -8.82 3.02
N LYS A 72 3.66 -10.13 2.88
CA LYS A 72 4.94 -10.79 3.15
C LYS A 72 5.83 -10.70 1.93
N LYS A 73 6.95 -10.01 2.03
CA LYS A 73 7.96 -9.90 0.97
C LYS A 73 9.02 -10.99 1.01
N VAL A 74 9.93 -10.92 0.04
CA VAL A 74 11.05 -11.88 -0.13
C VAL A 74 11.96 -11.95 1.11
N ASP A 75 12.08 -10.87 1.87
CA ASP A 75 12.82 -10.82 3.14
C ASP A 75 12.10 -11.52 4.31
N GLY A 76 10.92 -12.06 4.07
CA GLY A 76 10.12 -12.76 5.06
C GLY A 76 9.40 -11.85 6.06
N ILE A 77 9.61 -10.53 6.00
CA ILE A 77 8.99 -9.58 6.92
C ILE A 77 7.62 -9.14 6.35
N THR A 78 6.59 -9.23 7.18
CA THR A 78 5.26 -8.72 6.84
C THR A 78 5.19 -7.23 7.13
N ARG A 79 4.87 -6.43 6.10
CA ARG A 79 4.68 -4.98 6.20
C ARG A 79 3.33 -4.58 5.62
N ALA A 80 2.76 -3.49 6.11
CA ALA A 80 1.54 -2.93 5.54
C ALA A 80 1.77 -2.47 4.09
N TRP A 81 0.86 -2.87 3.17
CA TRP A 81 0.98 -2.55 1.75
C TRP A 81 -0.11 -1.56 1.32
N PRO A 82 0.25 -0.39 0.77
CA PRO A 82 -0.73 0.65 0.49
C PRO A 82 -1.69 0.31 -0.65
N TRP A 83 -1.24 -0.47 -1.62
CA TRP A 83 -2.01 -0.79 -2.82
C TRP A 83 -2.71 -2.15 -2.66
N THR A 84 -3.46 -2.28 -1.55
CA THR A 84 -4.20 -3.51 -1.20
C THR A 84 -5.70 -3.28 -1.30
N LEU A 85 -6.40 -4.19 -1.94
CA LEU A 85 -7.86 -4.28 -1.95
C LEU A 85 -8.28 -5.66 -1.45
N ASN A 86 -9.31 -5.73 -0.61
CA ASN A 86 -9.96 -6.99 -0.24
C ASN A 86 -11.44 -6.90 -0.60
N ALA A 87 -11.96 -7.87 -1.33
CA ALA A 87 -13.38 -7.94 -1.68
C ALA A 87 -13.92 -9.32 -1.33
N GLY A 88 -14.74 -9.38 -0.28
CA GLY A 88 -15.38 -10.64 0.13
C GLY A 88 -14.42 -11.69 0.70
N GLY A 89 -13.24 -11.29 1.17
CA GLY A 89 -12.18 -12.17 1.68
C GLY A 89 -11.09 -12.49 0.66
N ASP A 90 -11.24 -12.05 -0.58
CA ASP A 90 -10.22 -12.17 -1.63
C ASP A 90 -9.34 -10.91 -1.65
N SER A 91 -8.08 -11.08 -1.21
CA SER A 91 -7.09 -9.99 -1.11
C SER A 91 -6.25 -9.89 -2.37
N ALA A 92 -6.20 -8.70 -2.95
CA ALA A 92 -5.38 -8.36 -4.11
C ALA A 92 -4.34 -7.29 -3.75
N TYR A 93 -3.09 -7.55 -4.11
CA TYR A 93 -1.95 -6.66 -3.88
C TYR A 93 -1.43 -6.16 -5.23
N PHE A 94 -1.48 -4.86 -5.43
CA PHE A 94 -1.05 -4.22 -6.68
C PHE A 94 0.33 -3.60 -6.52
N GLN A 95 1.08 -3.52 -7.62
CA GLN A 95 2.42 -2.94 -7.59
C GLN A 95 2.41 -1.41 -7.59
N THR A 96 1.33 -0.79 -8.08
CA THR A 96 1.22 0.66 -8.19
C THR A 96 -0.16 1.15 -7.74
N LYS A 97 -0.22 2.42 -7.39
CA LYS A 97 -1.47 3.12 -7.09
C LYS A 97 -2.45 3.08 -8.25
N GLU A 98 -1.95 3.27 -9.46
CA GLU A 98 -2.75 3.33 -10.70
C GLU A 98 -3.44 1.99 -10.96
N ALA A 99 -2.71 0.88 -10.82
CA ALA A 99 -3.28 -0.46 -10.97
C ALA A 99 -4.34 -0.75 -9.90
N ALA A 100 -4.08 -0.41 -8.65
CA ALA A 100 -5.04 -0.57 -7.56
C ALA A 100 -6.29 0.31 -7.76
N LEU A 101 -6.11 1.57 -8.17
CA LEU A 101 -7.21 2.49 -8.44
C LEU A 101 -8.06 2.05 -9.62
N SER A 102 -7.45 1.53 -10.69
CA SER A 102 -8.16 0.98 -11.84
C SER A 102 -9.02 -0.21 -11.43
N SER A 103 -8.45 -1.17 -10.69
CA SER A 103 -9.20 -2.32 -10.17
C SER A 103 -10.31 -1.91 -9.20
N LEU A 104 -10.08 -0.90 -8.35
CA LEU A 104 -11.10 -0.38 -7.45
C LEU A 104 -12.28 0.24 -8.21
N LYS A 105 -12.01 1.04 -9.25
CA LYS A 105 -13.04 1.62 -10.11
C LYS A 105 -13.87 0.54 -10.80
N ASP A 106 -13.22 -0.44 -11.44
CA ASP A 106 -13.90 -1.54 -12.12
C ASP A 106 -14.83 -2.32 -11.16
N ARG A 107 -14.39 -2.59 -9.93
CA ARG A 107 -15.23 -3.25 -8.91
C ARG A 107 -16.45 -2.39 -8.51
N VAL A 108 -16.24 -1.09 -8.31
CA VAL A 108 -17.33 -0.15 -7.95
C VAL A 108 -18.32 0.00 -9.09
N ASP A 109 -17.88 0.08 -10.34
CA ASP A 109 -18.72 0.15 -11.54
C ASP A 109 -19.57 -1.13 -11.71
N LYS A 110 -19.04 -2.28 -11.28
CA LYS A 110 -19.77 -3.55 -11.17
C LYS A 110 -20.64 -3.67 -9.91
N SER A 111 -20.88 -2.56 -9.21
CA SER A 111 -21.71 -2.50 -7.99
C SER A 111 -21.17 -3.32 -6.80
N VAL A 112 -19.88 -3.68 -6.80
CA VAL A 112 -19.24 -4.30 -5.65
C VAL A 112 -18.98 -3.21 -4.61
N THR A 113 -19.63 -3.29 -3.45
CA THR A 113 -19.52 -2.28 -2.40
C THR A 113 -18.77 -2.74 -1.16
N ASN A 114 -18.64 -4.05 -0.94
CA ASN A 114 -17.91 -4.62 0.18
C ASN A 114 -16.44 -4.79 -0.21
N ILE A 115 -15.72 -3.67 -0.23
CA ILE A 115 -14.29 -3.61 -0.60
C ILE A 115 -13.54 -2.90 0.51
N ASP A 116 -12.52 -3.54 1.08
CA ASP A 116 -11.60 -2.93 2.03
C ASP A 116 -10.39 -2.38 1.28
N ILE A 117 -9.93 -1.18 1.63
CA ILE A 117 -9.04 -0.37 0.79
C ILE A 117 -7.84 0.15 1.57
N GLY A 118 -6.64 -0.08 1.02
CA GLY A 118 -5.40 0.61 1.39
C GLY A 118 -4.77 0.15 2.70
N CYS A 119 -3.85 0.97 3.24
CA CYS A 119 -3.08 0.67 4.45
C CYS A 119 -3.94 0.22 5.64
N MET A 120 -5.08 0.86 5.81
CA MET A 120 -5.97 0.69 6.96
C MET A 120 -7.21 -0.15 6.64
N GLN A 121 -7.30 -0.76 5.46
CA GLN A 121 -8.40 -1.57 4.95
C GLN A 121 -9.78 -0.98 5.28
N LEU A 122 -9.95 0.27 4.91
CA LEU A 122 -11.21 0.98 5.12
C LEU A 122 -12.27 0.48 4.16
N ASN A 123 -13.38 0.00 4.70
CA ASN A 123 -14.46 -0.56 3.89
C ASN A 123 -15.20 0.52 3.10
N TYR A 124 -15.27 0.36 1.77
CA TYR A 124 -15.89 1.31 0.85
C TYR A 124 -17.35 1.60 1.20
N ARG A 125 -18.15 0.57 1.49
CA ARG A 125 -19.59 0.71 1.81
C ARG A 125 -19.83 1.69 2.96
N TRP A 126 -18.99 1.61 4.01
CA TRP A 126 -19.21 2.36 5.25
C TRP A 126 -18.47 3.70 5.29
N HIS A 127 -17.31 3.78 4.63
CA HIS A 127 -16.39 4.91 4.78
C HIS A 127 -16.30 5.84 3.57
N LYS A 128 -16.83 5.47 2.37
CA LYS A 128 -16.72 6.27 1.15
C LYS A 128 -17.18 7.73 1.30
N LYS A 129 -18.21 7.96 2.10
CA LYS A 129 -18.79 9.29 2.31
C LYS A 129 -17.84 10.29 3.00
N PHE A 130 -16.74 9.83 3.57
CA PHE A 130 -15.73 10.65 4.23
C PHE A 130 -14.56 10.99 3.30
N PHE A 131 -14.60 10.56 2.04
CA PHE A 131 -13.60 10.82 1.01
C PHE A 131 -14.24 11.49 -0.20
N ARG A 132 -13.49 12.39 -0.86
CA ARG A 132 -13.98 13.11 -2.04
C ARG A 132 -14.01 12.23 -3.29
N SER A 133 -13.15 11.20 -3.34
CA SER A 133 -13.01 10.31 -4.49
C SER A 133 -12.40 8.95 -4.08
N LEU A 134 -12.46 7.96 -4.99
CA LEU A 134 -11.75 6.69 -4.82
C LEU A 134 -10.23 6.89 -4.74
N SER A 135 -9.70 7.86 -5.50
CA SER A 135 -8.28 8.22 -5.44
C SER A 135 -7.88 8.78 -4.07
N ASP A 136 -8.78 9.50 -3.40
CA ASP A 136 -8.56 9.96 -2.03
C ASP A 136 -8.57 8.79 -1.04
N MET A 137 -9.52 7.87 -1.21
CA MET A 137 -9.70 6.75 -0.30
C MET A 137 -8.53 5.76 -0.35
N ILE A 138 -7.90 5.56 -1.53
CA ILE A 138 -6.73 4.71 -1.69
C ILE A 138 -5.41 5.45 -1.38
N SER A 139 -5.41 6.77 -1.29
CA SER A 139 -4.21 7.55 -0.94
C SER A 139 -3.71 7.18 0.45
N PRO A 140 -2.48 6.69 0.63
CA PRO A 140 -1.96 6.28 1.94
C PRO A 140 -2.09 7.36 3.00
N ILE A 141 -1.76 8.62 2.64
CA ILE A 141 -1.85 9.77 3.54
C ILE A 141 -3.28 9.95 4.07
N LYS A 142 -4.28 9.95 3.17
CA LYS A 142 -5.69 10.18 3.55
C LYS A 142 -6.31 8.95 4.21
N ASN A 143 -5.92 7.76 3.76
CA ASN A 143 -6.38 6.48 4.29
C ASN A 143 -5.95 6.30 5.74
N VAL A 144 -4.66 6.52 6.03
CA VAL A 144 -4.11 6.41 7.39
C VAL A 144 -4.63 7.51 8.30
N ASP A 145 -4.67 8.77 7.83
CA ASP A 145 -5.21 9.91 8.61
C ASP A 145 -6.67 9.66 9.02
N TYR A 146 -7.50 9.16 8.10
CA TYR A 146 -8.88 8.82 8.43
C TYR A 146 -8.96 7.62 9.38
N GLY A 147 -8.17 6.56 9.17
CA GLY A 147 -8.11 5.39 10.05
C GLY A 147 -7.77 5.77 11.49
N ALA A 148 -6.79 6.67 11.68
CA ALA A 148 -6.41 7.20 12.99
C ALA A 148 -7.56 7.95 13.69
N ARG A 149 -8.22 8.85 12.96
CA ARG A 149 -9.40 9.58 13.50
C ARG A 149 -10.54 8.64 13.83
N PHE A 150 -10.77 7.63 13.01
CA PHE A 150 -11.79 6.63 13.25
C PHE A 150 -11.50 5.80 14.50
N LEU A 151 -10.26 5.34 14.69
CA LEU A 151 -9.82 4.63 15.88
C LEU A 151 -9.97 5.51 17.15
N LYS A 152 -9.57 6.79 17.08
CA LYS A 152 -9.74 7.75 18.18
C LYS A 152 -11.21 7.93 18.56
N LYS A 153 -12.10 8.03 17.56
CA LYS A 153 -13.56 8.12 17.77
C LYS A 153 -14.11 6.86 18.44
N LEU A 154 -13.61 5.69 18.07
CA LEU A 154 -14.00 4.44 18.74
C LEU A 154 -13.54 4.42 20.21
N TYR A 155 -12.33 4.89 20.50
CA TYR A 155 -11.85 5.05 21.87
C TYR A 155 -12.73 6.00 22.66
N GLN A 156 -13.06 7.17 22.14
CA GLN A 156 -13.97 8.12 22.79
C GLN A 156 -15.33 7.54 23.09
N ARG A 157 -15.84 6.67 22.21
CA ARG A 157 -17.14 6.00 22.39
C ARG A 157 -17.11 4.88 23.42
N HIS A 158 -16.04 4.10 23.47
CA HIS A 158 -15.98 2.86 24.25
C HIS A 158 -15.12 2.93 25.51
N GLY A 159 -14.37 4.03 25.71
CA GLY A 159 -13.54 4.30 26.89
C GLY A 159 -12.31 3.39 27.04
N SER A 160 -11.99 2.56 26.05
CA SER A 160 -10.89 1.59 26.11
C SER A 160 -10.26 1.38 24.75
N TRP A 161 -8.93 1.39 24.66
CA TRP A 161 -8.20 1.10 23.44
C TRP A 161 -8.42 -0.34 22.97
N GLU A 162 -8.50 -1.29 23.89
CA GLU A 162 -8.85 -2.68 23.56
C GLU A 162 -10.19 -2.76 22.83
N LYS A 163 -11.22 -2.10 23.34
CA LYS A 163 -12.53 -2.03 22.70
C LYS A 163 -12.44 -1.30 21.36
N ALA A 164 -11.70 -0.18 21.29
CA ALA A 164 -11.53 0.57 20.06
C ALA A 164 -10.94 -0.29 18.94
N VAL A 165 -9.88 -1.04 19.21
CA VAL A 165 -9.26 -1.98 18.26
C VAL A 165 -10.23 -3.09 17.84
N LYS A 166 -10.95 -3.69 18.79
CA LYS A 166 -11.97 -4.70 18.48
C LYS A 166 -13.05 -4.15 17.54
N TYR A 167 -13.58 -2.97 17.85
CA TYR A 167 -14.63 -2.33 17.05
C TYR A 167 -14.12 -1.71 15.74
N TYR A 168 -12.82 -1.46 15.62
CA TYR A 168 -12.22 -1.05 14.36
C TYR A 168 -12.42 -2.11 13.28
N HIS A 169 -12.13 -3.36 13.59
CA HIS A 169 -12.29 -4.48 12.68
C HIS A 169 -13.76 -4.84 12.45
N SER A 170 -14.56 -4.92 13.51
CA SER A 170 -15.97 -5.31 13.38
C SER A 170 -16.79 -4.92 14.60
N SER A 171 -18.02 -4.47 14.37
CA SER A 171 -19.00 -4.29 15.46
C SER A 171 -19.56 -5.60 16.00
N LYS A 172 -19.33 -6.74 15.30
CA LYS A 172 -19.84 -8.06 15.72
C LYS A 172 -18.79 -8.76 16.58
N SER A 173 -19.16 -9.12 17.84
CA SER A 173 -18.29 -9.76 18.83
C SER A 173 -17.62 -11.04 18.32
N LYS A 174 -18.32 -11.86 17.53
CA LYS A 174 -17.77 -13.08 16.92
C LYS A 174 -16.49 -12.86 16.11
N PHE A 175 -16.33 -11.70 15.48
CA PHE A 175 -15.18 -11.40 14.62
C PHE A 175 -14.13 -10.54 15.34
N ASN A 176 -14.54 -9.62 16.22
CA ASN A 176 -13.64 -8.67 16.83
C ASN A 176 -12.73 -9.26 17.92
N VAL A 177 -13.18 -10.30 18.65
CA VAL A 177 -12.35 -10.98 19.67
C VAL A 177 -11.18 -11.74 19.03
N LYS A 178 -11.43 -12.43 17.92
CA LYS A 178 -10.38 -13.15 17.18
C LYS A 178 -9.34 -12.18 16.59
N TYR A 179 -9.78 -11.01 16.16
CA TYR A 179 -8.92 -9.98 15.60
C TYR A 179 -7.94 -9.42 16.64
N TYR A 180 -8.42 -9.11 17.84
CA TYR A 180 -7.60 -8.53 18.92
C TYR A 180 -6.44 -9.43 19.37
N ARG A 181 -6.55 -10.74 19.13
CA ARG A 181 -5.52 -11.74 19.51
C ARG A 181 -4.40 -11.92 18.48
N LYS A 182 -4.48 -11.27 17.32
CA LYS A 182 -3.45 -11.29 16.27
C LYS A 182 -2.38 -10.23 16.52
#